data_fe9caa61396c85175b3642175c9cae55
#
_entry.id   fe9caa61396c85175b3642175c9cae55
#
_cell.length_a   1.000
_cell.length_b   1.000
_cell.length_c   1.000
_cell.angle_alpha   90.00
_cell.angle_beta   90.00
_cell.angle_gamma   90.00
#
_symmetry.space_group_name_H-M   'P 1'
#
loop_
_entity.id
_entity.type
_entity.pdbx_description
1 polymer ?
#
loop_
_entity_poly.entity_id
_entity_poly.type
_entity_poly.pdbx_seq_one_letter_code
_entity_poly.pdbx_strand_id
1 'polypeptide(L)'
;NGHRVDMNPAVGSIAWFSAGVNGAGHMGHVAWVAEVHGDQVTIEEYNYDAGQGPEKYHKRSFHKSQVSGYIHFKDLEPGAQNGNPTNPSIKVGDTVRFTGTFRVTSVSGNTITSQDLAGGTPTKHNIVDPGPVLEVDGQGNPTSDQYLNPSETFTIPGNFKVLAIDPPSDGILVQIGNRKTWVTQSVLEKV
;
A
#
# COMPACT_ATOMS: atom_id res chain seq x y z
N ASN A 1 12.56 20.68 18.08
CA ASN A 1 11.47 20.28 17.17
C ASN A 1 10.90 18.95 17.65
N GLY A 2 9.92 18.98 18.56
CA GLY A 2 9.26 17.78 19.08
C GLY A 2 8.15 17.33 18.10
N HIS A 3 7.96 16.02 17.97
CA HIS A 3 6.80 15.47 17.31
C HIS A 3 5.55 15.67 18.17
N ARG A 4 4.39 15.83 17.53
CA ARG A 4 3.11 15.89 18.24
C ARG A 4 2.86 14.56 18.94
N VAL A 5 2.40 14.61 20.19
CA VAL A 5 1.95 13.44 20.95
C VAL A 5 0.58 13.76 21.52
N ASP A 6 -0.41 12.93 21.21
CA ASP A 6 -1.78 13.08 21.72
C ASP A 6 -2.49 11.72 21.84
N MET A 7 -3.80 11.72 22.10
CA MET A 7 -4.63 10.52 22.22
C MET A 7 -5.44 10.21 20.96
N ASN A 8 -5.15 10.86 19.83
CA ASN A 8 -5.85 10.65 18.57
C ASN A 8 -5.00 9.74 17.69
N PRO A 9 -5.37 8.47 17.48
CA PRO A 9 -4.62 7.57 16.61
C PRO A 9 -4.70 8.03 15.15
N ALA A 10 -3.59 7.89 14.44
CA ALA A 10 -3.56 7.99 12.99
C ALA A 10 -2.78 6.80 12.43
N VAL A 11 -3.19 6.27 11.29
CA VAL A 11 -2.39 5.26 10.58
C VAL A 11 -1.02 5.88 10.28
N GLY A 12 0.04 5.11 10.54
CA GLY A 12 1.42 5.63 10.42
C GLY A 12 1.97 6.33 11.65
N SER A 13 1.16 6.63 12.65
CA SER A 13 1.65 7.07 13.95
C SER A 13 2.23 5.90 14.75
N ILE A 14 2.96 6.21 15.82
CA ILE A 14 3.49 5.22 16.76
C ILE A 14 2.62 5.19 18.01
N ALA A 15 1.99 4.07 18.30
CA ALA A 15 1.38 3.83 19.60
C ALA A 15 2.49 3.67 20.65
N TRP A 16 2.44 4.49 21.68
CA TRP A 16 3.39 4.45 22.80
C TRP A 16 2.71 3.95 24.06
N PHE A 17 3.35 3.00 24.72
CA PHE A 17 2.90 2.39 25.98
C PHE A 17 3.97 2.62 27.04
N SER A 18 3.62 3.31 28.11
CA SER A 18 4.46 3.36 29.31
C SER A 18 4.56 1.98 29.96
N ALA A 19 5.51 1.80 30.82
CA ALA A 19 5.69 0.55 31.59
C ALA A 19 4.37 0.08 32.21
N GLY A 20 3.98 -1.18 31.96
CA GLY A 20 2.78 -1.81 32.45
C GLY A 20 1.47 -1.46 31.73
N VAL A 21 1.47 -0.50 30.81
CA VAL A 21 0.28 -0.14 30.04
C VAL A 21 0.05 -1.18 28.93
N ASN A 22 -1.17 -1.74 28.88
CA ASN A 22 -1.64 -2.70 27.87
C ASN A 22 -0.65 -3.85 27.60
N GLY A 23 -0.04 -4.39 28.68
CA GLY A 23 0.90 -5.49 28.60
C GLY A 23 2.35 -5.11 28.30
N ALA A 24 2.67 -3.80 28.19
CA ALA A 24 4.05 -3.37 28.03
C ALA A 24 4.92 -3.75 29.24
N GLY A 25 6.13 -4.21 29.00
CA GLY A 25 7.10 -4.54 30.02
C GLY A 25 7.61 -3.31 30.79
N HIS A 26 8.57 -3.51 31.69
CA HIS A 26 9.11 -2.45 32.53
C HIS A 26 9.85 -1.32 31.78
N MET A 27 10.25 -1.57 30.56
CA MET A 27 10.85 -0.55 29.66
C MET A 27 9.80 0.23 28.86
N GLY A 28 8.52 -0.09 28.96
CA GLY A 28 7.49 0.37 28.04
C GLY A 28 7.54 -0.36 26.71
N HIS A 29 6.76 0.14 25.75
CA HIS A 29 6.67 -0.46 24.41
C HIS A 29 6.27 0.58 23.38
N VAL A 30 6.60 0.33 22.11
CA VAL A 30 6.15 1.11 20.96
C VAL A 30 5.73 0.18 19.84
N ALA A 31 4.73 0.60 19.06
CA ALA A 31 4.21 -0.17 17.96
C ALA A 31 3.72 0.74 16.82
N TRP A 32 3.74 0.24 15.60
CA TRP A 32 3.21 0.93 14.44
C TRP A 32 1.69 0.85 14.41
N VAL A 33 1.01 1.97 14.22
CA VAL A 33 -0.44 1.99 14.00
C VAL A 33 -0.71 1.64 12.53
N ALA A 34 -1.23 0.45 12.31
CA ALA A 34 -1.52 -0.08 10.98
C ALA A 34 -2.93 0.27 10.51
N GLU A 35 -3.93 0.28 11.41
CA GLU A 35 -5.32 0.53 11.06
C GLU A 35 -6.03 1.30 12.19
N VAL A 36 -7.00 2.15 11.82
CA VAL A 36 -7.87 2.86 12.76
C VAL A 36 -9.31 2.75 12.28
N HIS A 37 -10.17 2.13 13.08
CA HIS A 37 -11.59 1.96 12.79
C HIS A 37 -12.44 2.48 13.96
N GLY A 38 -12.82 3.74 13.91
CA GLY A 38 -13.52 4.41 15.00
C GLY A 38 -12.68 4.41 16.29
N ASP A 39 -13.12 3.68 17.31
CA ASP A 39 -12.40 3.56 18.58
C ASP A 39 -11.46 2.34 18.66
N GLN A 40 -11.41 1.51 17.62
CA GLN A 40 -10.50 0.37 17.51
C GLN A 40 -9.24 0.76 16.73
N VAL A 41 -8.10 0.35 17.28
CA VAL A 41 -6.78 0.54 16.67
C VAL A 41 -6.11 -0.81 16.52
N THR A 42 -5.60 -1.08 15.34
CA THR A 42 -4.76 -2.25 15.06
C THR A 42 -3.31 -1.81 14.94
N ILE A 43 -2.44 -2.46 15.69
CA ILE A 43 -1.00 -2.21 15.66
C ILE A 43 -0.23 -3.40 15.11
N GLU A 44 0.91 -3.09 14.54
CA GLU A 44 1.96 -4.05 14.20
C GLU A 44 3.17 -3.76 15.09
N GLU A 45 3.66 -4.81 15.74
CA GLU A 45 4.69 -4.70 16.75
C GLU A 45 5.70 -5.84 16.64
N TYR A 46 6.85 -5.62 17.21
CA TYR A 46 7.92 -6.60 17.29
C TYR A 46 8.40 -6.69 18.74
N ASN A 47 8.83 -7.87 19.16
CA ASN A 47 9.34 -8.09 20.52
C ASN A 47 8.29 -7.88 21.63
N TYR A 48 7.00 -8.06 21.31
CA TYR A 48 5.93 -8.20 22.31
C TYR A 48 5.58 -9.67 22.46
N ASP A 49 5.84 -10.26 23.63
CA ASP A 49 5.58 -11.67 23.88
C ASP A 49 4.12 -11.90 24.31
N ALA A 50 3.29 -12.33 23.37
CA ALA A 50 1.92 -12.78 23.62
C ALA A 50 1.82 -14.31 23.74
N GLY A 51 2.92 -14.99 24.09
CA GLY A 51 3.03 -16.44 24.20
C GLY A 51 3.80 -17.11 23.04
N GLN A 52 4.21 -16.35 22.02
CA GLN A 52 5.02 -16.83 20.89
C GLN A 52 6.54 -16.70 21.12
N GLY A 53 6.95 -16.16 22.26
CA GLY A 53 8.34 -15.85 22.59
C GLY A 53 8.76 -14.44 22.14
N PRO A 54 9.92 -13.98 22.64
CA PRO A 54 10.46 -12.65 22.32
C PRO A 54 10.92 -12.58 20.84
N GLU A 55 11.16 -11.36 20.37
CA GLU A 55 11.71 -11.07 19.04
C GLU A 55 10.86 -11.65 17.88
N LYS A 56 9.54 -11.65 18.05
CA LYS A 56 8.60 -12.04 17.02
C LYS A 56 7.72 -10.88 16.60
N TYR A 57 7.29 -10.92 15.34
CA TYR A 57 6.25 -10.05 14.83
C TYR A 57 4.92 -10.45 15.45
N HIS A 58 4.14 -9.44 15.83
CA HIS A 58 2.79 -9.62 16.36
C HIS A 58 1.86 -8.51 15.82
N LYS A 59 0.61 -8.84 15.60
CA LYS A 59 -0.44 -7.90 15.23
C LYS A 59 -1.61 -8.08 16.19
N ARG A 60 -2.10 -6.98 16.78
CA ARG A 60 -3.26 -7.00 17.66
C ARG A 60 -4.08 -5.72 17.56
N SER A 61 -5.35 -5.81 17.98
CA SER A 61 -6.26 -4.68 18.05
C SER A 61 -6.70 -4.42 19.49
N PHE A 62 -6.94 -3.15 19.80
CA PHE A 62 -7.40 -2.71 21.12
C PHE A 62 -8.16 -1.37 20.99
N HIS A 63 -8.84 -0.97 22.09
CA HIS A 63 -9.50 0.33 22.13
C HIS A 63 -8.47 1.46 22.21
N LYS A 64 -8.64 2.52 21.42
CA LYS A 64 -7.68 3.63 21.25
C LYS A 64 -7.18 4.28 22.55
N SER A 65 -7.93 4.17 23.65
CA SER A 65 -7.53 4.72 24.95
C SER A 65 -6.56 3.83 25.74
N GLN A 66 -6.22 2.64 25.24
CA GLN A 66 -5.37 1.68 25.95
C GLN A 66 -3.87 1.89 25.68
N VAL A 67 -3.48 3.11 25.39
CA VAL A 67 -2.11 3.56 25.16
C VAL A 67 -1.75 4.70 26.10
N SER A 68 -0.48 5.07 26.18
CA SER A 68 -0.01 6.30 26.82
C SER A 68 -0.05 7.50 25.89
N GLY A 69 -0.11 7.28 24.59
CA GLY A 69 -0.23 8.29 23.56
C GLY A 69 0.13 7.78 22.18
N TYR A 70 -0.12 8.59 21.18
CA TYR A 70 0.28 8.38 19.79
C TYR A 70 1.30 9.45 19.39
N ILE A 71 2.44 9.03 18.88
CA ILE A 71 3.53 9.92 18.43
C ILE A 71 3.41 10.07 16.92
N HIS A 72 3.26 11.30 16.44
CA HIS A 72 3.01 11.61 15.04
C HIS A 72 4.30 12.03 14.35
N PHE A 73 4.95 11.10 13.66
CA PHE A 73 6.11 11.37 12.81
C PHE A 73 5.67 11.76 11.40
N LYS A 74 4.82 10.94 10.83
CA LYS A 74 4.20 11.13 9.52
C LYS A 74 2.89 10.35 9.52
N ASP A 75 1.83 11.02 9.92
CA ASP A 75 0.51 10.43 9.85
C ASP A 75 0.16 10.16 8.39
N LEU A 76 -0.33 8.97 8.14
CA LEU A 76 -1.00 8.66 6.90
C LEU A 76 -2.45 9.13 7.06
N GLU A 77 -3.02 9.75 6.03
CA GLU A 77 -4.39 10.27 6.09
C GLU A 77 -5.40 9.19 6.52
N PRO A 78 -6.48 9.55 7.25
CA PRO A 78 -7.52 8.60 7.64
C PRO A 78 -8.11 7.93 6.40
N GLY A 79 -7.87 6.63 6.27
CA GLY A 79 -8.23 5.85 5.08
C GLY A 79 -7.04 5.27 4.31
N ALA A 80 -5.82 5.67 4.65
CA ALA A 80 -4.62 5.03 4.13
C ALA A 80 -4.44 3.64 4.75
N GLN A 81 -5.31 2.72 4.41
CA GLN A 81 -5.01 1.30 4.44
C GLN A 81 -4.02 1.08 3.29
N ASN A 82 -2.75 0.81 3.66
CA ASN A 82 -1.67 0.52 2.70
C ASN A 82 -1.43 1.60 1.62
N GLY A 83 -0.87 2.73 2.06
CA GLY A 83 -0.04 3.58 1.19
C GLY A 83 -0.67 4.11 -0.09
N ASN A 84 -1.90 4.69 -0.02
CA ASN A 84 -2.38 5.46 -1.14
C ASN A 84 -3.00 6.80 -0.68
N PRO A 85 -2.63 7.94 -1.31
CA PRO A 85 -3.28 9.22 -1.06
C PRO A 85 -4.78 9.09 -1.33
N THR A 86 -5.59 9.77 -0.53
CA THR A 86 -7.07 9.80 -0.56
C THR A 86 -7.66 9.60 -1.95
N ASN A 87 -7.84 8.35 -2.33
CA ASN A 87 -8.62 8.06 -3.50
C ASN A 87 -10.08 7.87 -3.03
N PRO A 88 -11.02 8.70 -3.45
CA PRO A 88 -12.42 8.47 -3.15
C PRO A 88 -12.74 7.04 -3.56
N SER A 89 -13.40 6.27 -2.69
CA SER A 89 -13.61 4.83 -2.87
C SER A 89 -13.95 4.50 -4.33
N ILE A 90 -13.04 3.80 -5.00
CA ILE A 90 -13.21 3.39 -6.40
C ILE A 90 -14.40 2.43 -6.45
N LYS A 91 -15.29 2.63 -7.43
CA LYS A 91 -16.48 1.82 -7.66
C LYS A 91 -16.49 1.26 -9.08
N VAL A 92 -17.18 0.15 -9.27
CA VAL A 92 -17.43 -0.37 -10.62
C VAL A 92 -18.08 0.72 -11.49
N GLY A 93 -17.55 0.92 -12.69
CA GLY A 93 -17.94 1.98 -13.62
C GLY A 93 -17.21 3.31 -13.46
N ASP A 94 -16.46 3.52 -12.39
CA ASP A 94 -15.59 4.69 -12.25
C ASP A 94 -14.51 4.70 -13.35
N THR A 95 -13.95 5.88 -13.57
CA THR A 95 -12.78 6.07 -14.41
C THR A 95 -11.56 6.25 -13.52
N VAL A 96 -10.50 5.53 -13.81
CA VAL A 96 -9.24 5.56 -13.05
C VAL A 96 -8.06 5.74 -13.98
N ARG A 97 -6.96 6.27 -13.48
CA ARG A 97 -5.65 6.27 -14.16
C ARG A 97 -4.60 5.61 -13.27
N PHE A 98 -3.57 5.07 -13.89
CA PHE A 98 -2.43 4.51 -13.18
C PHE A 98 -1.54 5.64 -12.66
N THR A 99 -1.01 5.45 -11.44
CA THR A 99 -0.04 6.33 -10.82
C THR A 99 1.30 5.64 -10.69
N GLY A 100 2.38 6.33 -11.01
CA GLY A 100 3.73 5.80 -10.86
C GLY A 100 4.25 5.00 -12.05
N THR A 101 5.34 4.30 -11.80
CA THR A 101 6.07 3.47 -12.77
C THR A 101 6.14 2.03 -12.29
N PHE A 102 6.26 1.11 -13.22
CA PHE A 102 6.28 -0.33 -12.98
C PHE A 102 7.57 -0.93 -13.54
N ARG A 103 8.12 -1.93 -12.86
CA ARG A 103 9.30 -2.66 -13.33
C ARG A 103 8.88 -3.97 -14.00
N VAL A 104 9.42 -4.23 -15.18
CA VAL A 104 9.23 -5.50 -15.89
C VAL A 104 9.98 -6.61 -15.14
N THR A 105 9.28 -7.68 -14.79
CA THR A 105 9.88 -8.89 -14.19
C THR A 105 10.10 -9.99 -15.21
N SER A 106 9.22 -10.10 -16.20
CA SER A 106 9.37 -11.05 -17.32
C SER A 106 8.58 -10.61 -18.54
N VAL A 107 8.97 -11.10 -19.70
CA VAL A 107 8.28 -10.90 -20.98
C VAL A 107 8.01 -12.25 -21.60
N SER A 108 6.78 -12.47 -22.09
CA SER A 108 6.39 -13.69 -22.82
C SER A 108 5.47 -13.29 -23.98
N GLY A 109 6.02 -13.35 -25.19
CA GLY A 109 5.30 -12.83 -26.37
C GLY A 109 4.95 -11.36 -26.20
N ASN A 110 3.67 -11.04 -26.33
CA ASN A 110 3.13 -9.68 -26.15
C ASN A 110 2.64 -9.39 -24.72
N THR A 111 3.01 -10.21 -23.74
CA THR A 111 2.58 -10.05 -22.36
C THR A 111 3.78 -9.76 -21.47
N ILE A 112 3.67 -8.72 -20.65
CA ILE A 112 4.65 -8.41 -19.62
C ILE A 112 4.06 -8.74 -18.24
N THR A 113 4.91 -9.21 -17.34
CA THR A 113 4.63 -9.28 -15.91
C THR A 113 5.43 -8.18 -15.24
N SER A 114 4.80 -7.43 -14.36
CA SER A 114 5.43 -6.29 -13.70
C SER A 114 5.41 -6.41 -12.19
N GLN A 115 6.27 -5.64 -11.57
CA GLN A 115 6.30 -5.40 -10.14
C GLN A 115 5.99 -3.93 -9.89
N ASP A 116 5.23 -3.65 -8.82
CA ASP A 116 5.07 -2.29 -8.32
C ASP A 116 6.43 -1.76 -7.82
N LEU A 117 6.84 -0.59 -8.31
CA LEU A 117 8.08 0.05 -7.88
C LEU A 117 8.03 0.63 -6.46
N ALA A 118 6.86 0.69 -5.85
CA ALA A 118 6.71 1.09 -4.45
C ALA A 118 7.18 0.03 -3.44
N GLY A 119 7.79 -1.07 -3.90
CA GLY A 119 8.37 -2.11 -3.05
C GLY A 119 7.42 -3.24 -2.69
N GLY A 120 6.28 -3.33 -3.36
CA GLY A 120 5.32 -4.42 -3.18
C GLY A 120 5.85 -5.77 -3.70
N THR A 121 5.37 -6.86 -3.11
CA THR A 121 5.57 -8.20 -3.65
C THR A 121 4.90 -8.28 -5.03
N PRO A 122 5.54 -8.87 -6.06
CA PRO A 122 4.91 -9.07 -7.35
C PRO A 122 3.58 -9.82 -7.17
N THR A 123 2.48 -9.23 -7.60
CA THR A 123 1.18 -9.88 -7.55
C THR A 123 0.92 -10.61 -8.86
N LYS A 124 0.14 -11.67 -8.83
CA LYS A 124 -0.29 -12.40 -10.05
C LYS A 124 -1.11 -11.53 -11.01
N HIS A 125 -1.46 -10.32 -10.59
CA HIS A 125 -2.34 -9.41 -11.30
C HIS A 125 -1.61 -8.45 -12.24
N ASN A 126 -0.29 -8.28 -12.09
CA ASN A 126 0.49 -7.33 -12.89
C ASN A 126 0.94 -7.92 -14.23
N ILE A 127 -0.02 -8.37 -15.04
CA ILE A 127 0.21 -8.92 -16.39
C ILE A 127 -0.52 -8.04 -17.39
N VAL A 128 0.22 -7.40 -18.28
CA VAL A 128 -0.32 -6.47 -19.29
C VAL A 128 0.28 -6.74 -20.67
N ASP A 129 -0.45 -6.38 -21.72
CA ASP A 129 0.08 -6.35 -23.08
C ASP A 129 0.94 -5.08 -23.26
N PRO A 130 2.13 -5.14 -23.84
CA PRO A 130 3.04 -3.98 -23.96
C PRO A 130 2.47 -2.78 -24.74
N GLY A 131 1.59 -3.03 -25.70
CA GLY A 131 1.10 -2.00 -26.62
C GLY A 131 0.53 -0.71 -25.99
N PRO A 132 -0.25 -0.78 -24.89
CA PRO A 132 -0.80 0.41 -24.24
C PRO A 132 0.14 1.01 -23.17
N VAL A 133 1.35 0.51 -23.01
CA VAL A 133 2.30 0.99 -22.01
C VAL A 133 3.37 1.85 -22.66
N LEU A 134 4.01 2.71 -21.87
CA LEU A 134 5.09 3.60 -22.31
C LEU A 134 6.34 3.27 -21.49
N GLU A 135 7.39 2.82 -22.16
CA GLU A 135 8.69 2.64 -21.53
C GLU A 135 9.27 3.98 -21.11
N VAL A 136 9.83 4.02 -19.90
CA VAL A 136 10.41 5.24 -19.32
C VAL A 136 11.76 4.95 -18.67
N ASP A 137 12.63 5.95 -18.67
CA ASP A 137 13.89 5.93 -17.94
C ASP A 137 13.71 6.11 -16.43
N GLY A 138 14.80 6.11 -15.68
CA GLY A 138 14.78 6.31 -14.23
C GLY A 138 14.28 7.69 -13.77
N GLN A 139 14.13 8.65 -14.68
CA GLN A 139 13.59 9.98 -14.46
C GLN A 139 12.12 10.10 -14.90
N GLY A 140 11.56 9.04 -15.50
CA GLY A 140 10.18 9.01 -16.00
C GLY A 140 10.01 9.56 -17.43
N ASN A 141 11.10 9.81 -18.17
CA ASN A 141 11.02 10.23 -19.55
C ASN A 141 10.89 9.04 -20.49
N PRO A 142 10.12 9.15 -21.59
CA PRO A 142 10.02 8.08 -22.58
C PRO A 142 11.39 7.71 -23.16
N THR A 143 11.65 6.41 -23.27
CA THR A 143 12.85 5.89 -23.95
C THR A 143 12.66 5.90 -25.47
N SER A 144 13.77 5.76 -26.22
CA SER A 144 13.74 5.88 -27.68
C SER A 144 13.25 4.65 -28.42
N ASP A 145 13.39 3.45 -27.84
CA ASP A 145 13.09 2.21 -28.56
C ASP A 145 11.75 1.57 -28.20
N GLN A 146 11.20 1.85 -27.03
CA GLN A 146 9.90 1.35 -26.57
C GLN A 146 9.77 -0.19 -26.59
N TYR A 147 10.88 -0.92 -26.44
CA TYR A 147 10.95 -2.35 -26.29
C TYR A 147 11.17 -2.71 -24.82
N LEU A 148 10.16 -3.32 -24.19
CA LEU A 148 10.23 -3.67 -22.78
C LEU A 148 10.99 -4.98 -22.56
N ASN A 149 12.11 -4.90 -21.86
CA ASN A 149 12.91 -6.02 -21.42
C ASN A 149 12.82 -6.22 -19.88
N PRO A 150 13.14 -7.40 -19.34
CA PRO A 150 13.23 -7.58 -17.90
C PRO A 150 14.16 -6.55 -17.25
N SER A 151 13.73 -6.01 -16.12
CA SER A 151 14.35 -4.94 -15.33
C SER A 151 14.13 -3.50 -15.81
N GLU A 152 13.58 -3.28 -16.99
CA GLU A 152 13.18 -1.95 -17.47
C GLU A 152 11.89 -1.46 -16.81
N THR A 153 11.62 -0.18 -16.96
CA THR A 153 10.48 0.48 -16.30
C THR A 153 9.52 1.07 -17.33
N PHE A 154 8.24 1.07 -16.98
CA PHE A 154 7.18 1.62 -17.84
C PHE A 154 6.09 2.31 -17.03
N THR A 155 5.31 3.13 -17.70
CA THR A 155 4.04 3.69 -17.22
C THR A 155 2.87 3.14 -18.03
N ILE A 156 1.66 3.29 -17.52
CA ILE A 156 0.42 2.91 -18.21
C ILE A 156 -0.41 4.18 -18.40
N PRO A 157 -0.17 4.93 -19.50
CA PRO A 157 -0.88 6.17 -19.76
C PRO A 157 -2.34 5.92 -20.14
N GLY A 158 -3.20 6.89 -19.83
CA GLY A 158 -4.62 6.86 -20.19
C GLY A 158 -5.56 6.66 -19.01
N ASN A 159 -6.84 6.62 -19.35
CA ASN A 159 -7.93 6.45 -18.41
C ASN A 159 -8.63 5.12 -18.66
N PHE A 160 -8.96 4.42 -17.60
CA PHE A 160 -9.49 3.06 -17.64
C PHE A 160 -10.80 2.96 -16.86
N LYS A 161 -11.76 2.17 -17.38
CA LYS A 161 -12.98 1.85 -16.64
C LYS A 161 -12.73 0.73 -15.66
N VAL A 162 -13.25 0.89 -14.45
CA VAL A 162 -13.30 -0.16 -13.44
C VAL A 162 -14.38 -1.16 -13.83
N LEU A 163 -13.98 -2.39 -14.07
CA LEU A 163 -14.87 -3.48 -14.53
C LEU A 163 -15.39 -4.34 -13.38
N ALA A 164 -14.56 -4.54 -12.35
CA ALA A 164 -14.92 -5.27 -11.14
C ALA A 164 -14.01 -4.87 -9.99
N ILE A 165 -14.43 -5.15 -8.76
CA ILE A 165 -13.68 -4.92 -7.52
C ILE A 165 -13.70 -6.21 -6.72
N ASP A 166 -12.56 -6.57 -6.14
CA ASP A 166 -12.41 -7.67 -5.20
C ASP A 166 -11.86 -7.12 -3.86
N PRO A 167 -12.76 -6.72 -2.92
CA PRO A 167 -12.34 -6.10 -1.67
C PRO A 167 -11.37 -6.94 -0.82
N PRO A 168 -11.50 -8.28 -0.74
CA PRO A 168 -10.59 -9.11 0.03
C PRO A 168 -9.13 -9.05 -0.45
N SER A 169 -8.90 -8.81 -1.75
CA SER A 169 -7.55 -8.73 -2.31
C SER A 169 -7.10 -7.29 -2.65
N ASP A 170 -7.91 -6.29 -2.31
CA ASP A 170 -7.73 -4.90 -2.76
C ASP A 170 -7.61 -4.80 -4.31
N GLY A 171 -8.24 -5.74 -5.00
CA GLY A 171 -8.15 -5.92 -6.44
C GLY A 171 -9.14 -5.04 -7.21
N ILE A 172 -8.64 -4.37 -8.24
CA ILE A 172 -9.43 -3.62 -9.22
C ILE A 172 -9.20 -4.22 -10.60
N LEU A 173 -10.27 -4.65 -11.26
CA LEU A 173 -10.19 -5.16 -12.62
C LEU A 173 -10.35 -4.01 -13.61
N VAL A 174 -9.36 -3.82 -14.45
CA VAL A 174 -9.38 -2.86 -15.57
C VAL A 174 -9.04 -3.58 -16.88
N GLN A 175 -9.33 -2.94 -18.00
CA GLN A 175 -8.89 -3.44 -19.31
C GLN A 175 -7.73 -2.58 -19.80
N ILE A 176 -6.57 -3.21 -20.01
CA ILE A 176 -5.35 -2.60 -20.55
C ILE A 176 -5.09 -3.27 -21.91
N GLY A 177 -5.20 -2.49 -22.99
CA GLY A 177 -5.14 -3.04 -24.34
C GLY A 177 -6.21 -4.11 -24.57
N ASN A 178 -5.80 -5.29 -24.98
CA ASN A 178 -6.67 -6.43 -25.26
C ASN A 178 -6.91 -7.34 -24.04
N ARG A 179 -6.35 -7.01 -22.88
CA ARG A 179 -6.36 -7.85 -21.69
C ARG A 179 -7.09 -7.20 -20.53
N LYS A 180 -7.94 -7.96 -19.86
CA LYS A 180 -8.46 -7.61 -18.53
C LYS A 180 -7.45 -8.00 -17.48
N THR A 181 -7.05 -7.05 -16.66
CA THR A 181 -5.96 -7.21 -15.70
C THR A 181 -6.44 -6.78 -14.31
N TRP A 182 -6.21 -7.60 -13.32
CA TRP A 182 -6.37 -7.24 -11.92
C TRP A 182 -5.13 -6.49 -11.46
N VAL A 183 -5.35 -5.35 -10.81
CA VAL A 183 -4.29 -4.52 -10.21
C VAL A 183 -4.71 -4.14 -8.80
N THR A 184 -3.78 -3.79 -7.94
CA THR A 184 -4.10 -3.28 -6.61
C THR A 184 -4.64 -1.85 -6.70
N GLN A 185 -5.55 -1.49 -5.82
CA GLN A 185 -6.11 -0.13 -5.76
C GLN A 185 -5.02 0.92 -5.54
N SER A 186 -3.94 0.57 -4.85
CA SER A 186 -2.81 1.47 -4.53
C SER A 186 -2.10 2.07 -5.74
N VAL A 187 -2.18 1.42 -6.91
CA VAL A 187 -1.56 1.92 -8.16
C VAL A 187 -2.51 2.72 -9.03
N LEU A 188 -3.70 3.02 -8.53
CA LEU A 188 -4.74 3.74 -9.27
C LEU A 188 -5.15 5.02 -8.55
N GLU A 189 -5.57 6.01 -9.30
CA GLU A 189 -6.32 7.15 -8.79
C GLU A 189 -7.59 7.36 -9.61
N LYS A 190 -8.62 7.85 -8.96
CA LYS A 190 -9.91 8.18 -9.60
C LYS A 190 -9.79 9.50 -10.33
N VAL A 191 -10.32 9.53 -11.57
CA VAL A 191 -10.33 10.73 -12.43
C VAL A 191 -11.68 11.44 -12.33
#